data_63190339cfe60d859761a4dfb57c7821
#
_entry.id   63190339cfe60d859761a4dfb57c7821
#
_cell.length_a   1.000
_cell.length_b   1.000
_cell.length_c   1.000
_cell.angle_alpha   90.00
_cell.angle_beta   90.00
_cell.angle_gamma   90.00
#
_symmetry.space_group_name_H-M   'P 1'
#
loop_
_entity.id
_entity.type
_entity.pdbx_description
1 polymer ?
#
loop_
_entity_poly.entity_id
_entity_poly.type
_entity_poly.pdbx_seq_one_letter_code
_entity_poly.pdbx_strand_id
1 'polypeptide(L)'
;MKRFILCAFLIAGSLCESQNNNPIENIIIVTTDGFRWQEVFNGMDSAIAETPKFNQNKKDQLYKKYGALTTIERRKKLLPFIWNTIGNKGQIYGNRTFGNKVDNSNPYWFSYPGYSEIFCGYVDTAVNSNKYKANPNTNVLEYINKQPGFNKKVAAFGAWDAFDRILNEQRSGFPVTCGGEMFNNSDETQKLIGEMKRDSYTPFDTAEYLDVFTHYQAMDYFKKQQPRVLYISYGETDEWAHEGNYCDYLDAAHSVDKWLNDLWNYIQSSPNYKNKTALFITVDHGRGDANKSEWTSHNAKISDSHEIWFAIIGPAIEPKGEIKNEMQIYQKQYAQTIAKLLGLNFSCEHPVAPELNTFFVR
;
A
#
# COMPACT_ATOMS: atom_id res chain seq x y z
N MET A 1 -11.05 38.80 -71.01
CA MET A 1 -11.55 37.82 -70.04
C MET A 1 -10.36 37.25 -69.26
N LYS A 2 -10.08 37.75 -68.04
CA LYS A 2 -9.00 37.25 -67.15
C LYS A 2 -9.62 36.32 -66.16
N ARG A 3 -9.18 35.02 -66.16
CA ARG A 3 -9.60 34.03 -65.14
C ARG A 3 -8.67 34.13 -63.95
N PHE A 4 -9.24 34.46 -62.77
CA PHE A 4 -8.56 34.34 -61.48
C PHE A 4 -8.70 32.90 -61.00
N ILE A 5 -7.59 32.23 -60.78
CA ILE A 5 -7.50 30.93 -60.09
C ILE A 5 -7.29 31.23 -58.62
N LEU A 6 -8.26 30.84 -57.78
CA LEU A 6 -8.20 30.95 -56.33
C LEU A 6 -7.58 29.65 -55.81
N CYS A 7 -6.33 29.73 -55.34
CA CYS A 7 -5.68 28.62 -54.64
C CYS A 7 -6.11 28.64 -53.16
N ALA A 8 -6.95 27.71 -52.75
CA ALA A 8 -7.23 27.45 -51.34
C ALA A 8 -6.11 26.69 -50.68
N PHE A 9 -5.36 27.32 -49.80
CA PHE A 9 -4.40 26.63 -48.93
C PHE A 9 -5.16 25.95 -47.78
N LEU A 10 -5.25 24.63 -47.81
CA LEU A 10 -5.65 23.80 -46.68
C LEU A 10 -4.48 23.76 -45.69
N ILE A 11 -4.58 24.50 -44.58
CA ILE A 11 -3.68 24.34 -43.44
C ILE A 11 -4.14 23.10 -42.68
N ALA A 12 -3.47 21.98 -42.90
CA ALA A 12 -3.59 20.80 -42.05
C ALA A 12 -2.87 21.11 -40.72
N GLY A 13 -3.64 21.52 -39.72
CA GLY A 13 -3.17 21.65 -38.37
C GLY A 13 -2.86 20.23 -37.83
N SER A 14 -1.59 19.87 -37.77
CA SER A 14 -1.12 18.70 -37.02
C SER A 14 -1.41 18.96 -35.54
N LEU A 15 -2.43 18.33 -35.00
CA LEU A 15 -2.57 18.18 -33.56
C LEU A 15 -1.39 17.32 -33.09
N CYS A 16 -0.34 17.98 -32.62
CA CYS A 16 0.73 17.32 -31.90
C CYS A 16 0.14 16.87 -30.57
N GLU A 17 -0.39 15.64 -30.49
CA GLU A 17 -0.63 15.00 -29.21
C GLU A 17 0.73 14.92 -28.54
N SER A 18 0.90 15.70 -27.49
CA SER A 18 2.02 15.53 -26.56
C SER A 18 1.95 14.11 -26.03
N GLN A 19 2.73 13.20 -26.59
CA GLN A 19 2.95 11.88 -26.01
C GLN A 19 3.48 12.12 -24.60
N ASN A 20 2.65 11.81 -23.64
CA ASN A 20 3.04 11.83 -22.24
C ASN A 20 4.10 10.73 -22.06
N ASN A 21 5.38 11.11 -22.08
CA ASN A 21 6.53 10.20 -21.98
C ASN A 21 6.69 9.62 -20.56
N ASN A 22 5.62 9.58 -19.77
CA ASN A 22 5.65 8.95 -18.47
C ASN A 22 5.69 7.41 -18.63
N PRO A 23 6.78 6.75 -18.21
CA PRO A 23 6.88 5.30 -18.36
C PRO A 23 5.95 4.52 -17.42
N ILE A 24 5.35 5.19 -16.40
CA ILE A 24 4.42 4.57 -15.47
C ILE A 24 3.00 4.83 -15.95
N GLU A 25 2.37 3.77 -16.45
CA GLU A 25 0.97 3.78 -16.89
C GLU A 25 0.03 3.24 -15.81
N ASN A 26 0.54 2.39 -14.91
CA ASN A 26 -0.23 1.69 -13.89
C ASN A 26 0.44 1.80 -12.53
N ILE A 27 -0.35 1.75 -11.46
CA ILE A 27 0.18 1.68 -10.10
C ILE A 27 -0.58 0.64 -9.27
N ILE A 28 0.16 -0.19 -8.57
CA ILE A 28 -0.37 -1.09 -7.56
C ILE A 28 0.07 -0.55 -6.20
N ILE A 29 -0.89 -0.30 -5.33
CA ILE A 29 -0.66 0.20 -3.98
C ILE A 29 -1.00 -0.93 -3.02
N VAL A 30 -0.10 -1.22 -2.10
CA VAL A 30 -0.30 -2.24 -1.06
C VAL A 30 -0.04 -1.63 0.30
N THR A 31 -0.95 -1.85 1.22
CA THR A 31 -0.73 -1.56 2.64
C THR A 31 -0.77 -2.84 3.46
N THR A 32 0.01 -2.86 4.53
CA THR A 32 -0.05 -3.89 5.57
C THR A 32 -0.23 -3.18 6.92
N ASP A 33 -1.38 -3.39 7.56
CA ASP A 33 -1.81 -2.65 8.74
C ASP A 33 -0.81 -2.80 9.89
N GLY A 34 -0.40 -1.70 10.47
CA GLY A 34 0.42 -1.66 11.69
C GLY A 34 1.76 -2.42 11.64
N PHE A 35 2.28 -2.78 10.47
CA PHE A 35 3.54 -3.54 10.36
C PHE A 35 4.74 -2.64 10.62
N ARG A 36 5.49 -2.92 11.70
CA ARG A 36 6.53 -2.05 12.23
C ARG A 36 7.76 -1.95 11.34
N TRP A 37 8.35 -0.76 11.26
CA TRP A 37 9.63 -0.55 10.57
C TRP A 37 10.77 -1.37 11.17
N GLN A 38 10.72 -1.68 12.47
CA GLN A 38 11.74 -2.47 13.16
C GLN A 38 11.93 -3.84 12.51
N GLU A 39 10.83 -4.56 12.25
CA GLU A 39 10.90 -5.87 11.58
C GLU A 39 11.28 -5.72 10.10
N VAL A 40 10.87 -4.65 9.45
CA VAL A 40 11.27 -4.42 8.05
C VAL A 40 12.79 -4.31 7.93
N PHE A 41 13.43 -3.51 8.78
CA PHE A 41 14.85 -3.22 8.65
C PHE A 41 15.77 -4.13 9.45
N ASN A 42 15.29 -4.76 10.53
CA ASN A 42 16.09 -5.61 11.39
C ASN A 42 15.69 -7.09 11.35
N GLY A 43 14.54 -7.43 10.75
CA GLY A 43 13.95 -8.77 10.82
C GLY A 43 13.36 -9.06 12.21
N MET A 44 13.22 -10.33 12.55
CA MET A 44 12.68 -10.77 13.83
C MET A 44 13.38 -10.07 15.02
N ASP A 45 12.59 -9.40 15.88
CA ASP A 45 13.07 -8.84 17.15
C ASP A 45 13.27 -9.94 18.17
N SER A 46 14.54 -10.16 18.56
CA SER A 46 14.88 -11.21 19.51
C SER A 46 14.30 -10.99 20.91
N ALA A 47 14.16 -9.75 21.34
CA ALA A 47 13.61 -9.47 22.68
C ALA A 47 12.11 -9.85 22.76
N ILE A 48 11.35 -9.63 21.70
CA ILE A 48 9.95 -10.07 21.61
C ILE A 48 9.90 -11.59 21.45
N ALA A 49 10.71 -12.15 20.54
CA ALA A 49 10.75 -13.57 20.24
C ALA A 49 11.16 -14.44 21.46
N GLU A 50 11.92 -13.89 22.40
CA GLU A 50 12.33 -14.58 23.63
C GLU A 50 11.30 -14.49 24.75
N THR A 51 10.30 -13.59 24.63
CA THR A 51 9.28 -13.42 25.65
C THR A 51 8.19 -14.50 25.52
N PRO A 52 8.03 -15.42 26.49
CA PRO A 52 7.09 -16.54 26.39
C PRO A 52 5.64 -16.13 26.12
N LYS A 53 5.22 -15.01 26.68
CA LYS A 53 3.89 -14.42 26.44
C LYS A 53 3.65 -14.14 24.94
N PHE A 54 4.68 -13.72 24.22
CA PHE A 54 4.53 -13.27 22.83
C PHE A 54 4.89 -14.36 21.80
N ASN A 55 5.77 -15.30 22.15
CA ASN A 55 6.19 -16.36 21.24
C ASN A 55 5.32 -17.62 21.33
N GLN A 56 4.25 -17.61 22.10
CA GLN A 56 3.33 -18.76 22.29
C GLN A 56 4.06 -20.07 22.64
N ASN A 57 5.18 -19.99 23.38
CA ASN A 57 6.10 -21.09 23.67
C ASN A 57 6.68 -21.77 22.42
N LYS A 58 6.73 -21.07 21.26
CA LYS A 58 7.27 -21.55 19.97
C LYS A 58 8.61 -20.91 19.61
N LYS A 59 9.41 -20.47 20.59
CA LYS A 59 10.70 -19.78 20.39
C LYS A 59 11.58 -20.48 19.34
N ASP A 60 11.80 -21.78 19.48
CA ASP A 60 12.68 -22.53 18.57
C ASP A 60 12.16 -22.53 17.12
N GLN A 61 10.83 -22.54 16.94
CA GLN A 61 10.22 -22.44 15.60
C GLN A 61 10.45 -21.07 14.99
N LEU A 62 10.31 -19.98 15.77
CA LEU A 62 10.60 -18.61 15.32
C LEU A 62 12.05 -18.48 14.89
N TYR A 63 13.00 -18.94 15.71
CA TYR A 63 14.42 -18.89 15.36
C TYR A 63 14.76 -19.74 14.14
N LYS A 64 14.13 -20.91 13.99
CA LYS A 64 14.29 -21.73 12.78
C LYS A 64 13.81 -21.03 11.54
N LYS A 65 12.64 -20.35 11.59
CA LYS A 65 12.06 -19.64 10.45
C LYS A 65 12.81 -18.33 10.15
N TYR A 66 12.98 -17.46 11.13
CA TYR A 66 13.36 -16.06 10.95
C TYR A 66 14.66 -15.66 11.64
N GLY A 67 15.23 -16.54 12.49
CA GLY A 67 16.47 -16.28 13.19
C GLY A 67 17.70 -16.34 12.26
N ALA A 68 18.67 -15.44 12.49
CA ALA A 68 20.00 -15.46 11.90
C ALA A 68 20.96 -14.62 12.75
N LEU A 69 22.27 -14.70 12.48
CA LEU A 69 23.28 -14.01 13.26
C LEU A 69 23.24 -12.49 13.07
N THR A 70 22.99 -12.05 11.84
CA THR A 70 22.98 -10.62 11.51
C THR A 70 21.56 -10.10 11.22
N THR A 71 21.31 -8.80 11.44
CA THR A 71 20.06 -8.15 11.07
C THR A 71 19.78 -8.25 9.56
N ILE A 72 20.83 -8.17 8.73
CA ILE A 72 20.72 -8.28 7.27
C ILE A 72 20.18 -9.67 6.87
N GLU A 73 20.66 -10.72 7.50
CA GLU A 73 20.17 -12.07 7.23
C GLU A 73 18.74 -12.27 7.77
N ARG A 74 18.44 -11.79 8.99
CA ARG A 74 17.09 -11.89 9.57
C ARG A 74 16.03 -11.20 8.71
N ARG A 75 16.27 -9.93 8.29
CA ARG A 75 15.32 -9.19 7.46
C ARG A 75 15.10 -9.84 6.09
N LYS A 76 16.15 -10.45 5.50
CA LYS A 76 16.05 -11.21 4.24
C LYS A 76 15.30 -12.52 4.39
N LYS A 77 15.38 -13.17 5.56
CA LYS A 77 14.56 -14.35 5.85
C LYS A 77 13.09 -14.01 6.03
N LEU A 78 12.82 -12.91 6.71
CA LEU A 78 11.45 -12.46 6.96
C LEU A 78 10.79 -11.92 5.67
N LEU A 79 11.48 -11.04 4.95
CA LEU A 79 10.97 -10.30 3.79
C LEU A 79 11.89 -10.47 2.57
N PRO A 80 11.96 -11.69 1.98
CA PRO A 80 12.85 -11.97 0.88
C PRO A 80 12.59 -11.16 -0.38
N PHE A 81 11.33 -10.85 -0.73
CA PHE A 81 11.01 -10.04 -1.89
C PHE A 81 11.42 -8.58 -1.68
N ILE A 82 11.07 -7.99 -0.55
CA ILE A 82 11.45 -6.61 -0.23
C ILE A 82 12.97 -6.46 -0.31
N TRP A 83 13.75 -7.37 0.29
CA TRP A 83 15.20 -7.20 0.38
C TRP A 83 15.98 -7.71 -0.83
N ASN A 84 15.54 -8.77 -1.53
CA ASN A 84 16.25 -9.30 -2.68
C ASN A 84 15.77 -8.70 -4.02
N THR A 85 14.54 -8.15 -4.06
CA THR A 85 14.01 -7.52 -5.28
C THR A 85 13.95 -6.02 -5.16
N ILE A 86 13.18 -5.47 -4.22
CA ILE A 86 13.06 -4.01 -4.09
C ILE A 86 14.38 -3.39 -3.61
N GLY A 87 15.07 -4.03 -2.66
CA GLY A 87 16.37 -3.60 -2.18
C GLY A 87 17.47 -3.54 -3.25
N ASN A 88 17.28 -4.20 -4.41
CA ASN A 88 18.22 -4.15 -5.53
C ASN A 88 17.70 -3.35 -6.74
N LYS A 89 16.38 -3.18 -6.90
CA LYS A 89 15.78 -2.60 -8.10
C LYS A 89 14.83 -1.44 -7.84
N GLY A 90 14.62 -1.09 -6.58
CA GLY A 90 13.72 -0.03 -6.13
C GLY A 90 14.34 0.78 -4.99
N GLN A 91 13.50 1.29 -4.12
CA GLN A 91 13.93 2.09 -2.96
C GLN A 91 13.08 1.74 -1.74
N ILE A 92 13.71 1.75 -0.55
CA ILE A 92 13.09 1.45 0.75
C ILE A 92 13.42 2.58 1.71
N TYR A 93 12.43 3.18 2.34
CA TYR A 93 12.51 4.34 3.22
C TYR A 93 11.96 4.03 4.61
N GLY A 94 12.50 4.68 5.63
CA GLY A 94 12.01 4.59 7.00
C GLY A 94 12.98 3.92 7.98
N ASN A 95 14.23 3.64 7.57
CA ASN A 95 15.22 3.13 8.51
C ASN A 95 15.74 4.24 9.43
N ARG A 96 15.12 4.34 10.59
CA ARG A 96 15.43 5.38 11.58
C ARG A 96 16.84 5.28 12.16
N THR A 97 17.49 4.12 12.07
CA THR A 97 18.89 3.94 12.47
C THR A 97 19.83 4.89 11.68
N PHE A 98 19.44 5.26 10.46
CA PHE A 98 20.19 6.20 9.61
C PHE A 98 19.58 7.61 9.60
N GLY A 99 18.64 7.93 10.51
CA GLY A 99 17.93 9.21 10.48
C GLY A 99 16.96 9.36 9.31
N ASN A 100 16.70 8.29 8.56
CA ASN A 100 15.69 8.28 7.50
C ASN A 100 14.32 8.03 8.14
N LYS A 101 13.55 9.11 8.31
CA LYS A 101 12.29 9.12 9.03
C LYS A 101 11.12 9.23 8.08
N VAL A 102 10.13 8.37 8.28
CA VAL A 102 8.83 8.42 7.62
C VAL A 102 7.77 8.37 8.72
N ASP A 103 6.90 9.36 8.77
CA ASP A 103 5.98 9.55 9.88
C ASP A 103 4.54 9.84 9.43
N ASN A 104 3.57 9.39 10.24
CA ASN A 104 2.23 9.96 10.20
C ASN A 104 2.27 11.45 10.59
N SER A 105 1.47 12.28 9.91
CA SER A 105 1.24 13.67 10.33
C SER A 105 -0.02 13.82 11.17
N ASN A 106 -0.98 12.88 11.03
CA ASN A 106 -2.16 12.90 11.87
C ASN A 106 -1.78 12.62 13.35
N PRO A 107 -2.49 13.20 14.33
CA PRO A 107 -2.12 13.07 15.74
C PRO A 107 -2.67 11.78 16.40
N TYR A 108 -3.30 10.89 15.65
CA TYR A 108 -4.06 9.75 16.21
C TYR A 108 -3.31 8.43 16.17
N TRP A 109 -2.52 8.20 15.09
CA TRP A 109 -1.65 7.04 14.87
C TRP A 109 -2.39 5.70 14.99
N PHE A 110 -3.53 5.59 14.31
CA PHE A 110 -4.31 4.37 14.14
C PHE A 110 -5.01 4.35 12.77
N SER A 111 -5.65 3.25 12.43
CA SER A 111 -5.94 2.83 11.06
C SER A 111 -6.76 3.83 10.24
N TYR A 112 -7.98 4.19 10.63
CA TYR A 112 -8.80 5.07 9.77
C TYR A 112 -8.15 6.43 9.46
N PRO A 113 -7.63 7.19 10.45
CA PRO A 113 -6.88 8.43 10.17
C PRO A 113 -5.60 8.21 9.36
N GLY A 114 -4.89 7.10 9.56
CA GLY A 114 -3.70 6.75 8.78
C GLY A 114 -4.05 6.52 7.31
N TYR A 115 -5.02 5.67 7.03
CA TYR A 115 -5.50 5.45 5.66
C TYR A 115 -6.07 6.72 5.02
N SER A 116 -6.81 7.53 5.78
CA SER A 116 -7.29 8.83 5.31
C SER A 116 -6.12 9.72 4.89
N GLU A 117 -5.06 9.80 5.69
CA GLU A 117 -3.87 10.59 5.38
C GLU A 117 -3.17 10.10 4.10
N ILE A 118 -3.01 8.76 3.92
CA ILE A 118 -2.43 8.15 2.72
C ILE A 118 -3.15 8.62 1.46
N PHE A 119 -4.48 8.54 1.46
CA PHE A 119 -5.26 8.72 0.23
C PHE A 119 -5.75 10.14 0.01
N CYS A 120 -5.96 10.93 1.06
CA CYS A 120 -6.38 12.32 0.91
C CYS A 120 -5.20 13.30 0.78
N GLY A 121 -3.99 12.90 1.24
CA GLY A 121 -2.82 13.81 1.25
C GLY A 121 -3.02 15.01 2.18
N TYR A 122 -3.91 14.86 3.16
CA TYR A 122 -4.37 15.91 4.06
C TYR A 122 -4.67 15.33 5.43
N VAL A 123 -4.32 16.07 6.47
CA VAL A 123 -4.65 15.71 7.85
C VAL A 123 -5.94 16.41 8.25
N ASP A 124 -7.03 15.65 8.28
CA ASP A 124 -8.30 16.11 8.82
C ASP A 124 -8.46 15.59 10.24
N THR A 125 -8.32 16.47 11.23
CA THR A 125 -8.45 16.11 12.64
C THR A 125 -9.88 15.76 13.07
N ALA A 126 -10.89 15.99 12.24
CA ALA A 126 -12.24 15.50 12.46
C ALA A 126 -12.36 14.00 12.19
N VAL A 127 -11.49 13.44 11.35
CA VAL A 127 -11.40 11.99 11.07
C VAL A 127 -10.58 11.33 12.19
N ASN A 128 -11.23 11.00 13.30
CA ASN A 128 -10.59 10.66 14.58
C ASN A 128 -11.08 9.34 15.20
N SER A 129 -11.63 8.43 14.41
CA SER A 129 -12.19 7.17 14.90
C SER A 129 -12.19 6.09 13.81
N ASN A 130 -11.90 4.85 14.18
CA ASN A 130 -12.09 3.68 13.30
C ASN A 130 -13.57 3.43 12.95
N LYS A 131 -14.49 4.00 13.73
CA LYS A 131 -15.95 4.00 13.47
C LYS A 131 -16.43 5.24 12.74
N TYR A 132 -15.52 6.01 12.12
CA TYR A 132 -15.91 7.21 11.39
C TYR A 132 -16.83 6.84 10.20
N LYS A 133 -17.77 7.75 9.91
CA LYS A 133 -18.63 7.64 8.72
C LYS A 133 -17.82 7.73 7.43
N ALA A 134 -18.47 7.65 6.27
CA ALA A 134 -17.81 7.83 4.99
C ALA A 134 -16.97 9.11 4.97
N ASN A 135 -15.70 8.98 4.52
CA ASN A 135 -14.71 10.06 4.55
C ASN A 135 -15.21 11.27 3.74
N PRO A 136 -15.30 12.46 4.35
CA PRO A 136 -15.76 13.65 3.63
C PRO A 136 -14.74 14.14 2.60
N ASN A 137 -13.45 13.86 2.81
CA ASN A 137 -12.36 14.37 1.99
C ASN A 137 -12.22 13.56 0.71
N THR A 138 -12.00 14.24 -0.41
CA THR A 138 -11.71 13.58 -1.69
C THR A 138 -10.39 12.84 -1.60
N ASN A 139 -10.38 11.57 -2.00
CA ASN A 139 -9.17 10.77 -2.03
C ASN A 139 -8.55 10.70 -3.44
N VAL A 140 -7.26 10.40 -3.51
CA VAL A 140 -6.52 10.36 -4.78
C VAL A 140 -7.03 9.29 -5.74
N LEU A 141 -7.55 8.16 -5.24
CA LEU A 141 -8.11 7.09 -6.08
C LEU A 141 -9.42 7.56 -6.74
N GLU A 142 -10.27 8.28 -5.99
CA GLU A 142 -11.45 8.95 -6.52
C GLU A 142 -11.08 9.96 -7.61
N TYR A 143 -10.08 10.79 -7.35
CA TYR A 143 -9.57 11.76 -8.31
C TYR A 143 -9.08 11.07 -9.59
N ILE A 144 -8.25 10.00 -9.44
CA ILE A 144 -7.72 9.26 -10.58
C ILE A 144 -8.84 8.59 -11.37
N ASN A 145 -9.84 7.97 -10.70
CA ASN A 145 -10.96 7.31 -11.40
C ASN A 145 -11.74 8.26 -12.31
N LYS A 146 -11.75 9.56 -12.01
CA LYS A 146 -12.41 10.61 -12.81
C LYS A 146 -11.55 11.13 -13.98
N GLN A 147 -10.26 10.74 -14.06
CA GLN A 147 -9.37 11.21 -15.12
C GLN A 147 -9.57 10.43 -16.43
N PRO A 148 -9.32 11.06 -17.59
CA PRO A 148 -9.34 10.36 -18.87
C PRO A 148 -8.43 9.14 -18.89
N GLY A 149 -8.97 8.00 -19.36
CA GLY A 149 -8.25 6.73 -19.43
C GLY A 149 -8.17 5.92 -18.13
N PHE A 150 -8.71 6.44 -17.00
CA PHE A 150 -8.77 5.74 -15.72
C PHE A 150 -10.18 5.33 -15.29
N ASN A 151 -11.21 5.86 -15.91
CA ASN A 151 -12.60 5.52 -15.59
C ASN A 151 -12.81 3.99 -15.68
N LYS A 152 -13.36 3.39 -14.62
CA LYS A 152 -13.53 1.93 -14.45
C LYS A 152 -12.20 1.14 -14.49
N LYS A 153 -11.06 1.80 -14.25
CA LYS A 153 -9.74 1.19 -14.19
C LYS A 153 -9.09 1.31 -12.81
N VAL A 154 -9.89 1.66 -11.80
CA VAL A 154 -9.51 1.72 -10.40
C VAL A 154 -10.31 0.69 -9.62
N ALA A 155 -9.68 -0.02 -8.69
CA ALA A 155 -10.34 -0.95 -7.78
C ALA A 155 -9.57 -1.03 -6.45
N ALA A 156 -10.28 -1.39 -5.37
CA ALA A 156 -9.70 -1.60 -4.05
C ALA A 156 -10.20 -2.91 -3.42
N PHE A 157 -9.30 -3.57 -2.69
CA PHE A 157 -9.57 -4.78 -1.92
C PHE A 157 -8.97 -4.63 -0.53
N GLY A 158 -9.76 -4.88 0.51
CA GLY A 158 -9.32 -4.75 1.90
C GLY A 158 -9.79 -5.90 2.79
N ALA A 159 -8.96 -6.32 3.73
CA ALA A 159 -9.34 -7.30 4.74
C ALA A 159 -10.38 -6.71 5.72
N TRP A 160 -10.20 -5.45 6.10
CA TRP A 160 -11.08 -4.73 7.02
C TRP A 160 -12.31 -4.13 6.32
N ASP A 161 -13.48 -4.17 6.95
CA ASP A 161 -14.75 -3.69 6.39
C ASP A 161 -14.86 -2.16 6.25
N ALA A 162 -13.96 -1.40 6.89
CA ALA A 162 -14.03 0.06 6.88
C ALA A 162 -13.60 0.71 5.55
N PHE A 163 -13.02 -0.04 4.61
CA PHE A 163 -12.49 0.56 3.38
C PHE A 163 -13.57 1.14 2.47
N ASP A 164 -14.82 0.65 2.51
CA ASP A 164 -15.96 1.28 1.86
C ASP A 164 -16.14 2.75 2.31
N ARG A 165 -15.97 2.99 3.61
CA ARG A 165 -16.12 4.30 4.26
C ARG A 165 -14.85 5.14 4.14
N ILE A 166 -13.66 4.54 4.30
CA ILE A 166 -12.36 5.23 4.15
C ILE A 166 -12.21 5.81 2.75
N LEU A 167 -12.52 5.02 1.73
CA LEU A 167 -12.43 5.41 0.33
C LEU A 167 -13.72 6.07 -0.19
N ASN A 168 -14.78 6.13 0.62
CA ASN A 168 -16.09 6.64 0.27
C ASN A 168 -16.57 6.07 -1.08
N GLU A 169 -16.76 4.75 -1.14
CA GLU A 169 -17.05 4.00 -2.36
C GLU A 169 -18.17 4.63 -3.19
N GLN A 170 -19.27 5.01 -2.53
CA GLN A 170 -20.43 5.61 -3.19
C GLN A 170 -20.05 6.88 -3.97
N ARG A 171 -19.23 7.78 -3.39
CA ARG A 171 -18.80 9.01 -4.05
C ARG A 171 -17.68 8.77 -5.05
N SER A 172 -16.75 7.88 -4.71
CA SER A 172 -15.57 7.56 -5.51
C SER A 172 -15.91 6.85 -6.81
N GLY A 173 -16.99 6.05 -6.83
CA GLY A 173 -17.53 5.44 -8.04
C GLY A 173 -16.64 4.35 -8.66
N PHE A 174 -15.74 3.75 -7.89
CA PHE A 174 -14.99 2.55 -8.26
C PHE A 174 -15.26 1.44 -7.22
N PRO A 175 -15.13 0.15 -7.60
CA PRO A 175 -15.44 -0.95 -6.69
C PRO A 175 -14.44 -1.03 -5.53
N VAL A 176 -14.98 -1.17 -4.31
CA VAL A 176 -14.25 -1.45 -3.08
C VAL A 176 -14.81 -2.76 -2.50
N THR A 177 -14.02 -3.82 -2.55
CA THR A 177 -14.38 -5.10 -1.92
C THR A 177 -13.66 -5.23 -0.60
N CYS A 178 -14.39 -5.22 0.51
CA CYS A 178 -13.78 -5.22 1.84
C CYS A 178 -14.57 -6.04 2.86
N GLY A 179 -13.90 -6.39 3.97
CA GLY A 179 -14.52 -7.16 5.04
C GLY A 179 -15.17 -8.44 4.52
N GLY A 180 -16.38 -8.74 5.00
CA GLY A 180 -17.18 -9.90 4.63
C GLY A 180 -17.87 -9.82 3.27
N GLU A 181 -17.70 -8.72 2.54
CA GLU A 181 -18.40 -8.53 1.28
C GLU A 181 -17.98 -9.54 0.21
N MET A 182 -18.98 -10.02 -0.52
CA MET A 182 -18.74 -10.80 -1.71
C MET A 182 -18.69 -9.87 -2.91
N PHE A 183 -17.66 -10.00 -3.72
CA PHE A 183 -17.62 -9.32 -5.00
C PHE A 183 -18.88 -9.67 -5.78
N ASN A 184 -19.73 -8.69 -6.05
CA ASN A 184 -21.00 -8.89 -6.72
C ASN A 184 -20.79 -9.08 -8.23
N ASN A 185 -20.33 -10.29 -8.59
CA ASN A 185 -20.04 -10.61 -9.96
C ASN A 185 -20.50 -12.07 -10.22
N SER A 186 -20.89 -12.35 -11.46
CA SER A 186 -21.27 -13.69 -11.92
C SER A 186 -20.07 -14.65 -12.09
N ASP A 187 -18.87 -14.23 -11.71
CA ASP A 187 -17.63 -15.00 -11.84
C ASP A 187 -17.59 -16.12 -10.81
N GLU A 188 -17.44 -17.35 -11.26
CA GLU A 188 -17.45 -18.53 -10.40
C GLU A 188 -16.25 -18.57 -9.42
N THR A 189 -15.08 -18.07 -9.82
CA THR A 189 -13.91 -17.98 -8.94
C THR A 189 -14.16 -17.03 -7.79
N GLN A 190 -14.71 -15.85 -8.07
CA GLN A 190 -15.06 -14.87 -7.04
C GLN A 190 -16.12 -15.39 -6.07
N LYS A 191 -17.12 -16.12 -6.59
CA LYS A 191 -18.12 -16.78 -5.75
C LYS A 191 -17.48 -17.83 -4.84
N LEU A 192 -16.65 -18.70 -5.39
CA LEU A 192 -15.96 -19.73 -4.61
C LEU A 192 -15.10 -19.13 -3.50
N ILE A 193 -14.30 -18.09 -3.81
CA ILE A 193 -13.48 -17.41 -2.80
C ILE A 193 -14.38 -16.78 -1.72
N GLY A 194 -15.50 -16.16 -2.11
CA GLY A 194 -16.49 -15.61 -1.19
C GLY A 194 -17.13 -16.66 -0.28
N GLU A 195 -17.43 -17.86 -0.83
CA GLU A 195 -17.93 -18.99 -0.04
C GLU A 195 -16.88 -19.50 0.94
N MET A 196 -15.65 -19.70 0.49
CA MET A 196 -14.52 -20.10 1.35
C MET A 196 -14.28 -19.08 2.48
N LYS A 197 -14.36 -17.78 2.16
CA LYS A 197 -14.23 -16.69 3.12
C LYS A 197 -15.33 -16.74 4.18
N ARG A 198 -16.57 -16.91 3.79
CA ARG A 198 -17.72 -17.00 4.70
C ARG A 198 -17.67 -18.22 5.60
N ASP A 199 -17.22 -19.36 5.06
CA ASP A 199 -17.16 -20.63 5.78
C ASP A 199 -15.85 -20.78 6.59
N SER A 200 -14.89 -19.85 6.42
CA SER A 200 -13.64 -19.89 7.15
C SER A 200 -13.81 -19.51 8.62
N TYR A 201 -12.94 -20.07 9.45
CA TYR A 201 -12.76 -19.58 10.81
C TYR A 201 -12.20 -18.16 10.78
N THR A 202 -12.81 -17.25 11.52
CA THR A 202 -12.34 -15.88 11.73
C THR A 202 -11.64 -15.84 13.09
N PRO A 203 -10.32 -15.72 13.16
CA PRO A 203 -9.60 -15.76 14.44
C PRO A 203 -9.70 -14.46 15.23
N PHE A 204 -10.17 -13.38 14.59
CA PHE A 204 -10.23 -12.04 15.17
C PHE A 204 -11.64 -11.68 15.62
N ASP A 205 -11.73 -10.93 16.72
CA ASP A 205 -12.99 -10.41 17.27
C ASP A 205 -13.37 -9.07 16.62
N THR A 206 -13.00 -8.91 15.36
CA THR A 206 -13.16 -7.69 14.55
C THR A 206 -13.89 -7.99 13.25
N ALA A 207 -14.13 -6.97 12.44
CA ALA A 207 -14.69 -7.09 11.11
C ALA A 207 -13.61 -7.39 10.03
N GLU A 208 -12.47 -7.94 10.45
CA GLU A 208 -11.39 -8.34 9.55
C GLU A 208 -11.46 -9.83 9.19
N TYR A 209 -11.08 -10.12 7.96
CA TYR A 209 -10.96 -11.46 7.43
C TYR A 209 -9.49 -11.77 7.13
N LEU A 210 -9.17 -13.07 7.05
CA LEU A 210 -7.82 -13.51 6.72
C LEU A 210 -7.38 -12.92 5.37
N ASP A 211 -6.18 -12.39 5.34
CA ASP A 211 -5.57 -11.71 4.20
C ASP A 211 -5.48 -12.57 2.94
N VAL A 212 -5.42 -13.88 3.11
CA VAL A 212 -5.39 -14.83 1.98
C VAL A 212 -6.60 -14.69 1.06
N PHE A 213 -7.79 -14.43 1.60
CA PHE A 213 -8.99 -14.22 0.77
C PHE A 213 -8.92 -12.90 0.02
N THR A 214 -8.53 -11.83 0.70
CA THR A 214 -8.32 -10.51 0.10
C THR A 214 -7.31 -10.59 -1.04
N HIS A 215 -6.19 -11.29 -0.81
CA HIS A 215 -5.16 -11.48 -1.83
C HIS A 215 -5.70 -12.19 -3.08
N TYR A 216 -6.35 -13.34 -2.92
CA TYR A 216 -6.81 -14.11 -4.08
C TYR A 216 -7.99 -13.44 -4.80
N GLN A 217 -8.87 -12.73 -4.10
CA GLN A 217 -9.91 -11.90 -4.74
C GLN A 217 -9.27 -10.78 -5.58
N ALA A 218 -8.30 -10.04 -5.01
CA ALA A 218 -7.59 -8.98 -5.71
C ALA A 218 -6.81 -9.52 -6.92
N MET A 219 -6.12 -10.66 -6.78
CA MET A 219 -5.34 -11.27 -7.86
C MET A 219 -6.21 -11.78 -9.01
N ASP A 220 -7.35 -12.38 -8.71
CA ASP A 220 -8.29 -12.81 -9.74
C ASP A 220 -8.86 -11.61 -10.51
N TYR A 221 -9.28 -10.57 -9.78
CA TYR A 221 -9.72 -9.31 -10.40
C TYR A 221 -8.63 -8.66 -11.24
N PHE A 222 -7.40 -8.58 -10.72
CA PHE A 222 -6.26 -8.00 -11.40
C PHE A 222 -5.99 -8.68 -12.74
N LYS A 223 -6.05 -10.01 -12.78
CA LYS A 223 -5.84 -10.79 -14.00
C LYS A 223 -6.97 -10.63 -15.03
N LYS A 224 -8.22 -10.58 -14.56
CA LYS A 224 -9.42 -10.58 -15.43
C LYS A 224 -9.81 -9.17 -15.88
N GLN A 225 -9.86 -8.20 -14.96
CA GLN A 225 -10.36 -6.85 -15.24
C GLN A 225 -9.27 -5.87 -15.67
N GLN A 226 -8.00 -6.21 -15.39
CA GLN A 226 -6.84 -5.43 -15.80
C GLN A 226 -6.96 -3.93 -15.43
N PRO A 227 -7.13 -3.59 -14.13
CA PRO A 227 -7.18 -2.21 -13.68
C PRO A 227 -5.82 -1.53 -13.90
N ARG A 228 -5.85 -0.20 -14.08
CA ARG A 228 -4.62 0.62 -14.10
C ARG A 228 -4.17 1.01 -12.70
N VAL A 229 -5.11 1.10 -11.76
CA VAL A 229 -4.83 1.37 -10.35
C VAL A 229 -5.52 0.30 -9.52
N LEU A 230 -4.74 -0.42 -8.74
CA LEU A 230 -5.22 -1.43 -7.81
C LEU A 230 -4.69 -1.13 -6.42
N TYR A 231 -5.57 -1.05 -5.45
CA TYR A 231 -5.23 -0.98 -4.04
C TYR A 231 -5.54 -2.29 -3.34
N ILE A 232 -4.61 -2.79 -2.52
CA ILE A 232 -4.80 -3.98 -1.69
C ILE A 232 -4.36 -3.65 -0.27
N SER A 233 -5.23 -3.90 0.71
CA SER A 233 -4.93 -3.73 2.13
C SER A 233 -4.99 -5.06 2.86
N TYR A 234 -3.89 -5.41 3.49
CA TYR A 234 -3.74 -6.57 4.37
C TYR A 234 -3.82 -6.12 5.84
N GLY A 235 -4.53 -6.86 6.68
CA GLY A 235 -4.84 -6.49 8.05
C GLY A 235 -4.21 -7.38 9.11
N GLU A 236 -3.86 -8.64 8.79
CA GLU A 236 -3.45 -9.64 9.79
C GLU A 236 -2.25 -9.22 10.65
N THR A 237 -1.34 -8.37 10.16
CA THR A 237 -0.21 -7.90 10.98
C THR A 237 -0.66 -7.06 12.16
N ASP A 238 -1.70 -6.25 12.03
CA ASP A 238 -2.25 -5.47 13.13
C ASP A 238 -2.98 -6.36 14.13
N GLU A 239 -3.83 -7.24 13.66
CA GLU A 239 -4.63 -8.13 14.47
C GLU A 239 -3.77 -9.08 15.31
N TRP A 240 -2.80 -9.78 14.69
CA TRP A 240 -1.90 -10.65 15.44
C TRP A 240 -1.01 -9.90 16.44
N ALA A 241 -0.68 -8.63 16.16
CA ALA A 241 0.01 -7.81 17.12
C ALA A 241 -0.89 -7.47 18.32
N HIS A 242 -2.16 -7.13 18.12
CA HIS A 242 -3.13 -6.89 19.20
C HIS A 242 -3.31 -8.12 20.08
N GLU A 243 -3.34 -9.31 19.50
CA GLU A 243 -3.38 -10.57 20.22
C GLU A 243 -2.05 -10.91 20.95
N GLY A 244 -1.00 -10.14 20.73
CA GLY A 244 0.33 -10.42 21.27
C GLY A 244 0.95 -11.69 20.72
N ASN A 245 0.55 -12.14 19.54
CA ASN A 245 1.01 -13.36 18.90
C ASN A 245 2.10 -13.04 17.86
N TYR A 246 3.32 -12.98 18.32
CA TYR A 246 4.47 -12.61 17.47
C TYR A 246 4.80 -13.65 16.40
N CYS A 247 4.44 -14.93 16.63
CA CYS A 247 4.62 -15.99 15.65
C CYS A 247 3.78 -15.72 14.40
N ASP A 248 2.49 -15.50 14.60
CA ASP A 248 1.56 -15.33 13.51
C ASP A 248 1.68 -13.92 12.89
N TYR A 249 2.07 -12.92 13.68
CA TYR A 249 2.45 -11.59 13.17
C TYR A 249 3.59 -11.66 12.13
N LEU A 250 4.67 -12.40 12.43
CA LEU A 250 5.77 -12.58 11.48
C LEU A 250 5.39 -13.48 10.30
N ASP A 251 4.56 -14.50 10.53
CA ASP A 251 4.06 -15.37 9.47
C ASP A 251 3.12 -14.62 8.51
N ALA A 252 2.28 -13.71 9.02
CA ALA A 252 1.46 -12.81 8.22
C ALA A 252 2.32 -11.87 7.36
N ALA A 253 3.32 -11.21 7.97
CA ALA A 253 4.25 -10.34 7.26
C ALA A 253 5.03 -11.09 6.16
N HIS A 254 5.47 -12.31 6.44
CA HIS A 254 6.15 -13.17 5.46
C HIS A 254 5.21 -13.59 4.32
N SER A 255 3.94 -13.86 4.62
CA SER A 255 2.92 -14.16 3.62
C SER A 255 2.66 -12.98 2.70
N VAL A 256 2.56 -11.76 3.26
CA VAL A 256 2.45 -10.53 2.47
C VAL A 256 3.65 -10.36 1.55
N ASP A 257 4.88 -10.55 2.03
CA ASP A 257 6.09 -10.46 1.20
C ASP A 257 6.07 -11.46 0.03
N LYS A 258 5.60 -12.69 0.29
CA LYS A 258 5.38 -13.70 -0.76
C LYS A 258 4.34 -13.23 -1.78
N TRP A 259 3.22 -12.68 -1.34
CA TRP A 259 2.17 -12.18 -2.23
C TRP A 259 2.61 -10.96 -3.03
N LEU A 260 3.45 -10.09 -2.48
CA LEU A 260 4.10 -9.01 -3.21
C LEU A 260 5.00 -9.55 -4.34
N ASN A 261 5.73 -10.64 -4.07
CA ASN A 261 6.50 -11.32 -5.11
C ASN A 261 5.60 -11.92 -6.21
N ASP A 262 4.47 -12.53 -5.84
CA ASP A 262 3.52 -13.10 -6.80
C ASP A 262 2.88 -11.99 -7.67
N LEU A 263 2.49 -10.86 -7.07
CA LEU A 263 2.03 -9.66 -7.77
C LEU A 263 3.09 -9.15 -8.75
N TRP A 264 4.34 -8.99 -8.29
CA TRP A 264 5.43 -8.49 -9.12
C TRP A 264 5.77 -9.42 -10.28
N ASN A 265 5.76 -10.73 -10.05
CA ASN A 265 5.97 -11.72 -11.09
C ASN A 265 4.85 -11.66 -12.15
N TYR A 266 3.59 -11.49 -11.74
CA TYR A 266 2.50 -11.28 -12.68
C TYR A 266 2.67 -9.97 -13.46
N ILE A 267 3.01 -8.87 -12.80
CA ILE A 267 3.29 -7.58 -13.45
C ILE A 267 4.38 -7.76 -14.53
N GLN A 268 5.49 -8.43 -14.20
CA GLN A 268 6.62 -8.60 -15.12
C GLN A 268 6.37 -9.62 -16.24
N SER A 269 5.39 -10.50 -16.09
CA SER A 269 5.00 -11.47 -17.12
C SER A 269 3.89 -10.97 -18.05
N SER A 270 3.13 -9.95 -17.64
CA SER A 270 1.98 -9.43 -18.39
C SER A 270 2.38 -8.29 -19.32
N PRO A 271 2.10 -8.38 -20.64
CA PRO A 271 2.41 -7.31 -21.59
C PRO A 271 1.77 -5.95 -21.25
N ASN A 272 0.62 -5.96 -20.60
CA ASN A 272 -0.10 -4.74 -20.22
C ASN A 272 0.54 -4.00 -19.04
N TYR A 273 1.37 -4.71 -18.24
CA TYR A 273 1.93 -4.19 -17.00
C TYR A 273 3.46 -4.11 -17.00
N LYS A 274 4.12 -5.01 -17.73
CA LYS A 274 5.59 -5.10 -17.77
C LYS A 274 6.20 -3.77 -18.18
N ASN A 275 7.16 -3.28 -17.39
CA ASN A 275 7.87 -2.01 -17.60
C ASN A 275 6.96 -0.77 -17.66
N LYS A 276 5.74 -0.86 -17.15
CA LYS A 276 4.73 0.21 -17.16
C LYS A 276 4.06 0.41 -15.79
N THR A 277 4.44 -0.39 -14.80
CA THR A 277 3.75 -0.44 -13.50
C THR A 277 4.71 -0.14 -12.37
N ALA A 278 4.32 0.78 -11.51
CA ALA A 278 4.95 0.97 -10.20
C ALA A 278 4.20 0.16 -9.13
N LEU A 279 4.95 -0.43 -8.21
CA LEU A 279 4.44 -1.05 -6.99
C LEU A 279 4.88 -0.19 -5.81
N PHE A 280 3.91 0.37 -5.07
CA PHE A 280 4.09 1.21 -3.90
C PHE A 280 3.56 0.47 -2.66
N ILE A 281 4.38 0.30 -1.64
CA ILE A 281 4.06 -0.47 -0.44
C ILE A 281 4.29 0.41 0.78
N THR A 282 3.33 0.44 1.71
CA THR A 282 3.44 1.22 2.95
C THR A 282 2.59 0.62 4.06
N VAL A 283 2.52 1.32 5.18
CA VAL A 283 1.65 1.03 6.32
C VAL A 283 0.85 2.29 6.69
N ASP A 284 -0.22 2.12 7.38
CA ASP A 284 -1.08 3.21 7.83
C ASP A 284 -0.60 3.86 9.15
N HIS A 285 -0.03 3.06 10.06
CA HIS A 285 0.62 3.51 11.30
C HIS A 285 1.72 2.52 11.72
N GLY A 286 2.53 2.93 12.70
CA GLY A 286 3.48 2.07 13.39
C GLY A 286 2.92 1.53 14.70
N ARG A 287 3.80 1.00 15.54
CA ARG A 287 3.48 0.44 16.87
C ARG A 287 4.60 0.78 17.86
N GLY A 288 4.33 0.60 19.17
CA GLY A 288 5.29 0.88 20.20
C GLY A 288 6.59 0.04 20.14
N ASP A 289 7.68 0.63 20.60
CA ASP A 289 8.99 -0.04 20.72
C ASP A 289 9.80 0.43 21.94
N ALA A 290 9.52 1.59 22.49
CA ALA A 290 10.21 2.14 23.65
C ALA A 290 10.12 1.19 24.86
N ASN A 291 8.95 0.57 25.07
CA ASN A 291 8.78 -0.61 25.90
C ASN A 291 8.40 -1.77 24.98
N LYS A 292 9.18 -2.87 25.02
CA LYS A 292 8.96 -4.00 24.12
C LYS A 292 7.57 -4.65 24.23
N SER A 293 6.86 -4.49 25.33
CA SER A 293 5.46 -4.93 25.41
C SER A 293 4.48 -4.06 24.62
N GLU A 294 4.86 -2.84 24.24
CA GLU A 294 4.01 -1.91 23.49
C GLU A 294 3.93 -2.23 22.00
N TRP A 295 4.72 -3.20 21.51
CA TRP A 295 4.59 -3.66 20.13
C TRP A 295 3.18 -4.17 19.80
N THR A 296 2.42 -4.57 20.83
CA THR A 296 1.02 -5.00 20.69
C THR A 296 0.03 -3.84 20.55
N SER A 297 0.50 -2.59 20.66
CA SER A 297 -0.37 -1.43 20.74
C SER A 297 0.11 -0.28 19.85
N HIS A 298 -0.83 0.55 19.50
CA HIS A 298 -0.61 1.80 18.76
C HIS A 298 -1.65 2.84 19.22
N ASN A 299 -1.41 4.08 19.10
CA ASN A 299 -2.24 5.28 19.22
C ASN A 299 -1.39 6.46 19.72
N ALA A 300 -2.00 7.64 19.87
CA ALA A 300 -1.35 8.88 20.30
C ALA A 300 -0.65 8.83 21.69
N LYS A 301 -0.88 7.79 22.49
CA LYS A 301 -0.21 7.61 23.80
C LYS A 301 1.04 6.72 23.70
N ILE A 302 1.24 6.09 22.58
CA ILE A 302 2.37 5.20 22.28
C ILE A 302 3.30 5.95 21.34
N SER A 303 4.42 6.46 21.87
CA SER A 303 5.28 7.47 21.20
C SER A 303 5.75 7.06 19.81
N ASP A 304 6.00 5.76 19.59
CA ASP A 304 6.61 5.26 18.36
C ASP A 304 5.57 4.87 17.29
N SER A 305 4.26 4.96 17.62
CA SER A 305 3.19 4.56 16.71
C SER A 305 3.05 5.43 15.45
N HIS A 306 3.71 6.60 15.40
CA HIS A 306 3.77 7.43 14.21
C HIS A 306 4.89 7.00 13.23
N GLU A 307 5.77 6.10 13.66
CA GLU A 307 6.94 5.67 12.89
C GLU A 307 6.56 4.63 11.86
N ILE A 308 6.58 5.00 10.60
CA ILE A 308 6.19 4.17 9.47
C ILE A 308 7.33 3.99 8.46
N TRP A 309 7.05 3.27 7.40
CA TRP A 309 7.99 3.03 6.30
C TRP A 309 7.25 2.94 4.96
N PHE A 310 7.98 3.03 3.86
CA PHE A 310 7.46 2.66 2.55
C PHE A 310 8.55 2.11 1.64
N ALA A 311 8.13 1.38 0.62
CA ALA A 311 8.99 0.86 -0.42
C ALA A 311 8.35 1.07 -1.80
N ILE A 312 9.17 1.28 -2.81
CA ILE A 312 8.71 1.51 -4.18
C ILE A 312 9.63 0.84 -5.20
N ILE A 313 9.04 0.25 -6.22
CA ILE A 313 9.74 -0.32 -7.38
C ILE A 313 8.92 -0.07 -8.64
N GLY A 314 9.58 0.21 -9.76
CA GLY A 314 8.92 0.41 -11.05
C GLY A 314 9.83 1.05 -12.09
N PRO A 315 9.36 1.26 -13.32
CA PRO A 315 10.09 2.02 -14.31
C PRO A 315 10.26 3.48 -13.84
N ALA A 316 11.37 4.10 -14.20
CA ALA A 316 11.76 5.45 -13.74
C ALA A 316 12.00 5.59 -12.22
N ILE A 317 11.93 4.52 -11.44
CA ILE A 317 12.38 4.50 -10.05
C ILE A 317 13.87 4.14 -10.03
N GLU A 318 14.70 5.02 -9.51
CA GLU A 318 16.14 4.79 -9.43
C GLU A 318 16.44 3.63 -8.46
N PRO A 319 17.27 2.63 -8.82
CA PRO A 319 17.54 1.45 -8.00
C PRO A 319 18.56 1.77 -6.87
N LYS A 320 18.16 2.57 -5.88
CA LYS A 320 19.02 2.98 -4.75
C LYS A 320 19.00 2.03 -3.56
N GLY A 321 18.05 1.08 -3.54
CA GLY A 321 17.88 0.15 -2.43
C GLY A 321 17.44 0.84 -1.14
N GLU A 322 18.05 0.45 -0.01
CA GLU A 322 17.81 1.07 1.29
C GLU A 322 18.35 2.51 1.33
N ILE A 323 17.47 3.47 1.58
CA ILE A 323 17.85 4.88 1.69
C ILE A 323 18.41 5.15 3.09
N LYS A 324 19.67 5.58 3.14
CA LYS A 324 20.44 5.76 4.38
C LYS A 324 20.75 7.22 4.73
N ASN A 325 20.41 8.14 3.85
CA ASN A 325 20.60 9.57 4.16
C ASN A 325 19.50 10.05 5.11
N GLU A 326 19.90 10.95 6.03
CA GLU A 326 18.96 11.63 6.92
C GLU A 326 17.88 12.36 6.11
N MET A 327 16.63 12.15 6.49
CA MET A 327 15.48 12.68 5.76
C MET A 327 14.23 12.62 6.65
N GLN A 328 13.31 13.57 6.44
CA GLN A 328 11.99 13.55 7.03
C GLN A 328 10.94 13.48 5.91
N ILE A 329 10.12 12.44 5.92
CA ILE A 329 9.00 12.21 5.01
C ILE A 329 7.73 12.08 5.85
N TYR A 330 6.61 12.57 5.31
CA TYR A 330 5.31 12.46 5.94
C TYR A 330 4.33 11.71 5.06
N GLN A 331 3.51 10.88 5.68
CA GLN A 331 2.52 10.03 5.01
C GLN A 331 1.57 10.81 4.08
N LYS A 332 1.16 12.02 4.49
CA LYS A 332 0.31 12.90 3.67
C LYS A 332 0.88 13.24 2.29
N GLN A 333 2.19 13.02 2.07
CA GLN A 333 2.83 13.27 0.77
C GLN A 333 2.52 12.17 -0.27
N TYR A 334 1.96 11.02 0.17
CA TYR A 334 1.76 9.87 -0.70
C TYR A 334 0.69 10.11 -1.76
N ALA A 335 -0.42 10.76 -1.43
CA ALA A 335 -1.51 11.00 -2.38
C ALA A 335 -1.03 11.74 -3.64
N GLN A 336 -0.35 12.87 -3.47
CA GLN A 336 0.20 13.62 -4.60
C GLN A 336 1.30 12.84 -5.32
N THR A 337 2.10 12.09 -4.59
CA THR A 337 3.13 11.21 -5.16
C THR A 337 2.53 10.14 -6.07
N ILE A 338 1.47 9.46 -5.62
CA ILE A 338 0.72 8.47 -6.40
C ILE A 338 0.17 9.08 -7.69
N ALA A 339 -0.42 10.28 -7.60
CA ALA A 339 -0.90 11.00 -8.78
C ALA A 339 0.25 11.33 -9.75
N LYS A 340 1.36 11.84 -9.23
CA LYS A 340 2.54 12.21 -10.04
C LYS A 340 3.20 11.02 -10.73
N LEU A 341 3.22 9.85 -10.10
CA LEU A 341 3.68 8.60 -10.72
C LEU A 341 2.88 8.28 -12.00
N LEU A 342 1.62 8.64 -12.05
CA LEU A 342 0.73 8.48 -13.22
C LEU A 342 0.70 9.69 -14.17
N GLY A 343 1.56 10.69 -13.94
CA GLY A 343 1.58 11.93 -14.73
C GLY A 343 0.42 12.88 -14.43
N LEU A 344 -0.27 12.68 -13.29
CA LEU A 344 -1.40 13.50 -12.86
C LEU A 344 -0.98 14.51 -11.79
N ASN A 345 -1.85 15.48 -11.52
CA ASN A 345 -1.65 16.46 -10.45
C ASN A 345 -2.91 16.51 -9.59
N PHE A 346 -2.87 15.81 -8.45
CA PHE A 346 -4.00 15.71 -7.55
C PHE A 346 -4.36 17.06 -6.96
N SER A 347 -5.58 17.51 -7.20
CA SER A 347 -6.17 18.70 -6.61
C SER A 347 -7.64 18.47 -6.30
N CYS A 348 -8.11 19.02 -5.21
CA CYS A 348 -9.46 18.87 -4.71
C CYS A 348 -9.84 20.08 -3.82
N GLU A 349 -10.95 19.99 -3.11
CA GLU A 349 -11.50 21.05 -2.25
C GLU A 349 -10.67 21.31 -0.99
N HIS A 350 -9.86 20.33 -0.53
CA HIS A 350 -8.97 20.50 0.61
C HIS A 350 -7.50 20.66 0.18
N PRO A 351 -6.61 21.17 1.05
CA PRO A 351 -5.17 21.20 0.76
C PRO A 351 -4.61 19.79 0.52
N VAL A 352 -3.65 19.68 -0.40
CA VAL A 352 -2.93 18.45 -0.66
C VAL A 352 -1.44 18.69 -0.43
N ALA A 353 -0.78 17.83 0.36
CA ALA A 353 0.64 17.93 0.59
C ALA A 353 1.44 17.68 -0.70
N PRO A 354 2.60 18.34 -0.90
CA PRO A 354 3.41 18.18 -2.10
C PRO A 354 3.95 16.75 -2.22
N GLU A 355 4.21 16.34 -3.46
CA GLU A 355 4.79 15.04 -3.78
C GLU A 355 6.22 14.87 -3.25
N LEU A 356 6.64 13.61 -3.17
CA LEU A 356 8.03 13.22 -2.93
C LEU A 356 8.80 13.24 -4.26
N ASN A 357 9.89 14.02 -4.31
CA ASN A 357 10.72 14.17 -5.51
C ASN A 357 12.01 13.33 -5.47
N THR A 358 12.13 12.41 -4.50
CA THR A 358 13.40 11.76 -4.15
C THR A 358 13.74 10.52 -4.96
N PHE A 359 12.78 9.91 -5.65
CA PHE A 359 12.95 8.58 -6.27
C PHE A 359 12.95 8.56 -7.80
N PHE A 360 12.62 9.67 -8.45
CA PHE A 360 12.67 9.70 -9.91
C PHE A 360 14.11 9.75 -10.45
N VAL A 361 14.34 9.03 -11.55
CA VAL A 361 15.55 9.22 -12.36
C VAL A 361 15.50 10.66 -12.90
N ARG A 362 16.52 11.45 -12.58
CA ARG A 362 16.67 12.84 -13.07
C ARG A 362 17.21 12.85 -14.52
#